data_636db85ccfef75c19139eb36ffc26d92
#
_entry.id   636db85ccfef75c19139eb36ffc26d92
#
_cell.length_a   1.000
_cell.length_b   1.000
_cell.length_c   1.000
_cell.angle_alpha   90.00
_cell.angle_beta   90.00
_cell.angle_gamma   90.00
#
_symmetry.space_group_name_H-M   'P 1'
#
loop_
_entity.id
_entity.type
_entity.pdbx_description
1 polymer ?
#
loop_
_entity_poly.entity_id
_entity_poly.type
_entity_poly.pdbx_seq_one_letter_code
_entity_poly.pdbx_strand_id
1 'polypeptide(L)'
;MFFDFTPDPKVLIALTHTPMRPLDALCELIDNAIDSFNAAKFQAVGPVSNPIVSITLPKKRQLDNGTGVLRVQDNGPGMTAESAERAIRAGFSGNNPYDSLGLFGMGFNISTGKLGNRTTLLTARQDEPTYISTVIDL
;
A
#
# COMPACT_ATOMS: atom_id res chain seq x y z
N MET A 1 13.96 -9.79 -27.86
CA MET A 1 14.61 -10.05 -26.56
C MET A 1 13.82 -9.26 -25.51
N PHE A 2 13.29 -9.92 -24.52
CA PHE A 2 12.57 -9.28 -23.40
C PHE A 2 13.51 -9.26 -22.20
N PHE A 3 13.67 -8.10 -21.57
CA PHE A 3 14.38 -7.97 -20.31
C PHE A 3 13.36 -7.93 -19.18
N ASP A 4 13.52 -8.76 -18.18
CA ASP A 4 12.76 -8.68 -16.94
C ASP A 4 13.44 -7.64 -16.03
N PHE A 5 12.75 -6.53 -15.79
CA PHE A 5 13.18 -5.46 -14.89
C PHE A 5 12.54 -5.58 -13.50
N THR A 6 12.00 -6.74 -13.16
CA THR A 6 11.48 -6.98 -11.82
C THR A 6 12.64 -6.83 -10.82
N PRO A 7 12.57 -5.87 -9.86
CA PRO A 7 13.64 -5.68 -8.90
C PRO A 7 13.87 -6.94 -8.07
N ASP A 8 15.14 -7.27 -7.81
CA ASP A 8 15.51 -8.32 -6.87
C ASP A 8 14.90 -8.00 -5.48
N PRO A 9 14.36 -8.99 -4.74
CA PRO A 9 13.87 -8.81 -3.37
C PRO A 9 14.87 -8.11 -2.44
N LYS A 10 16.17 -8.26 -2.68
CA LYS A 10 17.23 -7.53 -1.97
C LYS A 10 17.13 -6.01 -2.12
N VAL A 11 16.58 -5.52 -3.23
CA VAL A 11 16.35 -4.08 -3.44
C VAL A 11 15.28 -3.58 -2.49
N LEU A 12 14.21 -4.35 -2.24
CA LEU A 12 13.17 -4.02 -1.27
C LEU A 12 13.76 -3.89 0.14
N ILE A 13 14.61 -4.85 0.54
CA ILE A 13 15.31 -4.80 1.83
C ILE A 13 16.21 -3.57 1.92
N ALA A 14 16.97 -3.24 0.88
CA ALA A 14 17.82 -2.05 0.84
C ALA A 14 17.00 -0.75 0.96
N LEU A 15 15.82 -0.69 0.32
CA LEU A 15 14.91 0.45 0.39
C LEU A 15 14.33 0.66 1.80
N THR A 16 14.17 -0.41 2.59
CA THR A 16 13.74 -0.30 3.98
C THR A 16 14.75 0.40 4.89
N HIS A 17 16.02 0.50 4.45
CA HIS A 17 17.06 1.24 5.16
C HIS A 17 17.08 2.75 4.86
N THR A 18 16.21 3.25 3.99
CA THR A 18 16.06 4.70 3.80
C THR A 18 15.69 5.40 5.12
N PRO A 19 16.17 6.64 5.35
CA PRO A 19 15.86 7.39 6.58
C PRO A 19 14.41 7.89 6.55
N MET A 20 13.46 7.01 6.82
CA MET A 20 12.04 7.30 6.96
C MET A 20 11.60 6.95 8.38
N ARG A 21 10.93 7.87 9.06
CA ARG A 21 10.38 7.61 10.40
C ARG A 21 9.12 6.74 10.27
N PRO A 22 8.79 5.92 11.27
CA PRO A 22 7.56 5.11 11.25
C PRO A 22 6.29 5.95 11.05
N LEU A 23 6.24 7.17 11.59
CA LEU A 23 5.12 8.07 11.39
C LEU A 23 4.99 8.52 9.92
N ASP A 24 6.10 8.83 9.27
CA ASP A 24 6.10 9.21 7.85
C ASP A 24 5.63 8.03 6.98
N ALA A 25 6.07 6.82 7.32
CA ALA A 25 5.63 5.59 6.66
C ALA A 25 4.11 5.35 6.82
N LEU A 26 3.57 5.64 8.01
CA LEU A 26 2.13 5.56 8.24
C LEU A 26 1.37 6.62 7.42
N CYS A 27 1.89 7.84 7.34
CA CYS A 27 1.30 8.91 6.53
C CYS A 27 1.23 8.53 5.05
N GLU A 28 2.26 7.90 4.50
CA GLU A 28 2.25 7.41 3.11
C GLU A 28 1.09 6.42 2.85
N LEU A 29 0.80 5.53 3.80
CA LEU A 29 -0.33 4.60 3.66
C LEU A 29 -1.68 5.34 3.73
N ILE A 30 -1.79 6.38 4.54
CA ILE A 30 -2.98 7.22 4.63
C ILE A 30 -3.16 8.01 3.32
N ASP A 31 -2.08 8.57 2.79
CA ASP A 31 -2.11 9.33 1.53
C ASP A 31 -2.55 8.45 0.36
N ASN A 32 -2.09 7.19 0.30
CA ASN A 32 -2.57 6.21 -0.68
C ASN A 32 -4.09 5.98 -0.59
N ALA A 33 -4.65 5.93 0.61
CA ALA A 33 -6.10 5.81 0.80
C ALA A 33 -6.84 7.08 0.33
N ILE A 34 -6.31 8.26 0.64
CA ILE A 34 -6.87 9.55 0.19
C ILE A 34 -6.84 9.64 -1.33
N ASP A 35 -5.74 9.25 -1.95
CA ASP A 35 -5.60 9.23 -3.41
C ASP A 35 -6.61 8.28 -4.06
N SER A 36 -6.89 7.12 -3.43
CA SER A 36 -7.91 6.20 -3.91
C SER A 36 -9.31 6.82 -3.89
N PHE A 37 -9.65 7.57 -2.84
CA PHE A 37 -10.92 8.32 -2.77
C PHE A 37 -11.02 9.42 -3.83
N ASN A 38 -9.93 10.12 -4.09
CA ASN A 38 -9.87 11.14 -5.12
C ASN A 38 -10.01 10.53 -6.52
N ALA A 39 -9.33 9.44 -6.78
CA ALA A 39 -9.43 8.72 -8.04
C ALA A 39 -10.83 8.15 -8.29
N ALA A 40 -11.54 7.70 -7.24
CA ALA A 40 -12.90 7.17 -7.34
C ALA A 40 -13.91 8.16 -7.95
N LYS A 41 -13.69 9.48 -7.77
CA LYS A 41 -14.52 10.53 -8.36
C LYS A 41 -14.59 10.48 -9.88
N PHE A 42 -13.56 9.95 -10.51
CA PHE A 42 -13.42 9.85 -11.96
C PHE A 42 -13.65 8.42 -12.50
N GLN A 43 -13.99 7.48 -11.62
CA GLN A 43 -14.29 6.10 -11.97
C GLN A 43 -15.79 5.87 -12.14
N ALA A 44 -16.17 4.77 -12.79
CA ALA A 44 -17.58 4.40 -13.00
C ALA A 44 -18.36 4.20 -11.68
N VAL A 45 -17.70 3.75 -10.63
CA VAL A 45 -18.30 3.60 -9.28
C VAL A 45 -18.62 4.94 -8.62
N GLY A 46 -18.03 6.04 -9.09
CA GLY A 46 -18.26 7.37 -8.57
C GLY A 46 -17.60 7.63 -7.21
N PRO A 47 -17.86 8.83 -6.64
CA PRO A 47 -17.24 9.23 -5.38
C PRO A 47 -17.73 8.37 -4.21
N VAL A 48 -16.82 8.08 -3.27
CA VAL A 48 -17.18 7.44 -2.00
C VAL A 48 -17.99 8.40 -1.16
N SER A 49 -19.19 8.00 -0.73
CA SER A 49 -20.16 8.89 -0.03
C SER A 49 -19.71 9.30 1.38
N ASN A 50 -18.93 8.49 2.04
CA ASN A 50 -18.39 8.74 3.37
C ASN A 50 -16.99 8.12 3.47
N PRO A 51 -15.93 8.80 2.96
CA PRO A 51 -14.60 8.25 2.96
C PRO A 51 -14.06 8.13 4.39
N ILE A 52 -13.63 6.93 4.76
CA ILE A 52 -13.10 6.61 6.08
C ILE A 52 -11.77 5.89 5.91
N VAL A 53 -10.75 6.34 6.65
CA VAL A 53 -9.50 5.62 6.88
C VAL A 53 -9.44 5.23 8.35
N SER A 54 -9.36 3.95 8.63
CA SER A 54 -9.27 3.39 9.99
C SER A 54 -7.86 2.89 10.25
N ILE A 55 -7.29 3.31 11.38
CA ILE A 55 -5.95 2.89 11.80
C ILE A 55 -6.09 2.13 13.11
N THR A 56 -5.57 0.91 13.14
CA THR A 56 -5.50 0.11 14.36
C THR A 56 -4.04 -0.12 14.72
N LEU A 57 -3.65 0.37 15.88
CA LEU A 57 -2.29 0.22 16.41
C LEU A 57 -2.19 -1.03 17.30
N PRO A 58 -1.06 -1.75 17.25
CA PRO A 58 -0.83 -2.86 18.16
C PRO A 58 -0.67 -2.35 19.59
N LYS A 59 -1.12 -3.15 20.56
CA LYS A 59 -0.91 -2.88 21.98
C LYS A 59 0.55 -3.17 22.34
N LYS A 60 1.09 -2.51 23.39
CA LYS A 60 2.47 -2.72 23.86
C LYS A 60 2.79 -4.20 24.06
N ARG A 61 1.91 -4.96 24.74
CA ARG A 61 2.09 -6.40 24.95
C ARG A 61 2.24 -7.18 23.66
N GLN A 62 1.53 -6.79 22.61
CA GLN A 62 1.61 -7.44 21.29
C GLN A 62 2.94 -7.12 20.59
N LEU A 63 3.46 -5.92 20.78
CA LEU A 63 4.80 -5.55 20.30
C LEU A 63 5.89 -6.34 21.06
N ASP A 64 5.78 -6.41 22.38
CA ASP A 64 6.77 -7.07 23.24
C ASP A 64 6.89 -8.59 22.93
N ASN A 65 5.79 -9.24 22.53
CA ASN A 65 5.77 -10.68 22.19
C ASN A 65 5.82 -10.96 20.67
N GLY A 66 6.03 -9.95 19.84
CA GLY A 66 6.15 -10.11 18.38
C GLY A 66 4.85 -10.46 17.65
N THR A 67 3.67 -10.29 18.27
CA THR A 67 2.36 -10.54 17.65
C THR A 67 1.63 -9.25 17.25
N GLY A 68 2.34 -8.11 17.30
CA GLY A 68 1.76 -6.81 16.96
C GLY A 68 1.38 -6.71 15.48
N VAL A 69 0.19 -6.22 15.21
CA VAL A 69 -0.29 -5.92 13.86
C VAL A 69 -0.72 -4.47 13.81
N LEU A 70 -0.11 -3.70 12.91
CA LEU A 70 -0.60 -2.40 12.49
C LEU A 70 -1.54 -2.62 11.30
N ARG A 71 -2.74 -2.05 11.37
CA ARG A 71 -3.70 -2.12 10.27
C ARG A 71 -4.08 -0.72 9.83
N VAL A 72 -4.01 -0.48 8.52
CA VAL A 72 -4.58 0.69 7.85
C VAL A 72 -5.64 0.16 6.88
N GLN A 73 -6.86 0.62 7.01
CA GLN A 73 -8.01 0.17 6.22
C GLN A 73 -8.80 1.36 5.74
N ASP A 74 -9.16 1.36 4.49
CA ASP A 74 -10.06 2.34 3.88
C ASP A 74 -11.33 1.67 3.35
N ASN A 75 -12.35 2.48 3.07
CA ASN A 75 -13.58 2.07 2.41
C ASN A 75 -13.65 2.58 0.96
N GLY A 76 -12.51 2.70 0.31
CA GLY A 76 -12.39 3.10 -1.08
C GLY A 76 -12.90 2.05 -2.07
N PRO A 77 -12.76 2.31 -3.38
CA PRO A 77 -13.31 1.45 -4.43
C PRO A 77 -12.60 0.09 -4.58
N GLY A 78 -11.50 -0.10 -3.87
CA GLY A 78 -10.64 -1.28 -4.03
C GLY A 78 -9.83 -1.25 -5.32
N MET A 79 -8.96 -2.23 -5.48
CA MET A 79 -8.05 -2.37 -6.62
C MET A 79 -8.41 -3.57 -7.47
N THR A 80 -8.21 -3.46 -8.79
CA THR A 80 -8.16 -4.62 -9.68
C THR A 80 -6.91 -5.45 -9.41
N ALA A 81 -6.88 -6.70 -9.85
CA ALA A 81 -5.69 -7.55 -9.73
C ALA A 81 -4.43 -6.89 -10.34
N GLU A 82 -4.59 -6.27 -11.51
CA GLU A 82 -3.51 -5.56 -12.19
C GLU A 82 -3.04 -4.34 -11.37
N SER A 83 -3.96 -3.57 -10.79
CA SER A 83 -3.60 -2.41 -9.96
C SER A 83 -2.93 -2.84 -8.64
N ALA A 84 -3.39 -3.93 -8.02
CA ALA A 84 -2.77 -4.49 -6.83
C ALA A 84 -1.35 -5.00 -7.13
N GLU A 85 -1.16 -5.70 -8.25
CA GLU A 85 0.17 -6.14 -8.69
C GLU A 85 1.11 -4.95 -8.91
N ARG A 86 0.64 -3.88 -9.56
CA ARG A 86 1.44 -2.66 -9.75
C ARG A 86 1.81 -2.01 -8.42
N ALA A 87 0.89 -1.97 -7.47
CA ALA A 87 1.13 -1.35 -6.15
C ALA A 87 2.25 -2.04 -5.38
N ILE A 88 2.41 -3.36 -5.53
CA ILE A 88 3.44 -4.13 -4.84
C ILE A 88 4.77 -4.22 -5.61
N ARG A 89 4.79 -3.89 -6.90
CA ARG A 89 6.05 -3.85 -7.66
C ARG A 89 6.90 -2.66 -7.23
N ALA A 90 8.12 -2.92 -6.80
CA ALA A 90 9.07 -1.86 -6.46
C ALA A 90 9.44 -1.05 -7.72
N GLY A 91 9.42 0.26 -7.60
CA GLY A 91 9.82 1.16 -8.68
C GLY A 91 8.79 1.31 -9.81
N PHE A 92 7.61 0.70 -9.69
CA PHE A 92 6.54 0.91 -10.67
C PHE A 92 5.70 2.12 -10.27
N SER A 93 5.73 3.17 -11.07
CA SER A 93 4.81 4.30 -11.00
C SER A 93 3.91 4.26 -12.24
N GLY A 94 2.65 3.92 -12.06
CA GLY A 94 1.63 4.00 -13.10
C GLY A 94 1.08 5.41 -13.29
N ASN A 95 1.46 6.33 -12.40
CA ASN A 95 1.01 7.70 -12.40
C ASN A 95 2.10 8.64 -12.92
N ASN A 96 1.68 9.72 -13.57
CA ASN A 96 2.60 10.78 -13.97
C ASN A 96 3.35 11.28 -12.72
N PRO A 97 4.70 11.35 -12.73
CA PRO A 97 5.50 11.77 -11.56
C PRO A 97 5.10 13.14 -11.00
N TYR A 98 4.37 13.92 -11.76
CA TYR A 98 3.92 15.27 -11.39
C TYR A 98 2.52 15.32 -10.76
N ASP A 99 1.75 14.21 -10.79
CA ASP A 99 0.33 14.22 -10.40
C ASP A 99 0.01 13.40 -9.14
N SER A 100 0.97 12.68 -8.57
CA SER A 100 0.74 11.87 -7.37
C SER A 100 1.77 12.14 -6.29
N LEU A 101 1.33 12.10 -5.03
CA LEU A 101 2.17 12.17 -3.83
C LEU A 101 3.21 11.03 -3.73
N GLY A 102 3.07 10.00 -4.56
CA GLY A 102 3.98 8.86 -4.64
C GLY A 102 5.09 9.05 -5.68
N LEU A 103 6.10 9.85 -5.35
CA LEU A 103 7.20 10.28 -6.24
C LEU A 103 8.02 9.16 -6.88
N PHE A 104 7.91 7.90 -6.60
CA PHE A 104 8.72 6.85 -7.22
C PHE A 104 8.02 5.49 -7.37
N GLY A 105 6.72 5.38 -7.09
CA GLY A 105 6.03 4.09 -7.11
C GLY A 105 6.53 3.09 -6.06
N MET A 106 7.37 3.53 -5.14
CA MET A 106 8.00 2.70 -4.10
C MET A 106 7.46 2.97 -2.70
N GLY A 107 6.59 3.99 -2.54
CA GLY A 107 6.10 4.45 -1.25
C GLY A 107 5.47 3.33 -0.44
N PHE A 108 4.64 2.51 -1.06
CA PHE A 108 3.98 1.38 -0.39
C PHE A 108 5.00 0.38 0.18
N ASN A 109 5.95 -0.10 -0.64
CA ASN A 109 6.92 -1.11 -0.23
C ASN A 109 7.90 -0.58 0.84
N ILE A 110 8.36 0.68 0.69
CA ILE A 110 9.23 1.31 1.68
C ILE A 110 8.48 1.47 2.98
N SER A 111 7.26 2.02 2.94
CA SER A 111 6.47 2.31 4.12
C SER A 111 6.09 1.05 4.88
N THR A 112 5.62 0.01 4.18
CA THR A 112 5.28 -1.26 4.81
C THR A 112 6.49 -1.96 5.39
N GLY A 113 7.64 -1.94 4.69
CA GLY A 113 8.91 -2.48 5.17
C GLY A 113 9.49 -1.74 6.38
N LYS A 114 9.16 -0.43 6.54
CA LYS A 114 9.51 0.34 7.76
C LYS A 114 8.63 -0.01 8.96
N LEU A 115 7.40 -0.41 8.71
CA LEU A 115 6.41 -0.69 9.75
C LEU A 115 6.40 -2.13 10.21
N GLY A 116 6.87 -3.08 9.38
CA GLY A 116 6.88 -4.49 9.73
C GLY A 116 7.64 -5.35 8.72
N ASN A 117 7.98 -6.57 9.14
CA ASN A 117 8.68 -7.55 8.29
C ASN A 117 7.74 -8.32 7.37
N ARG A 118 6.44 -8.32 7.71
CA ARG A 118 5.41 -9.01 6.91
C ARG A 118 4.26 -8.07 6.64
N THR A 119 3.92 -7.92 5.38
CA THR A 119 2.80 -7.11 4.93
C THR A 119 1.75 -7.98 4.27
N THR A 120 0.49 -7.84 4.69
CA THR A 120 -0.66 -8.41 3.99
C THR A 120 -1.45 -7.29 3.36
N LEU A 121 -1.57 -7.29 2.04
CA LEU A 121 -2.46 -6.42 1.29
C LEU A 121 -3.76 -7.16 1.02
N LEU A 122 -4.88 -6.57 1.43
CA LEU A 122 -6.22 -7.05 1.14
C LEU A 122 -6.97 -5.96 0.38
N THR A 123 -7.59 -6.31 -0.73
CA THR A 123 -8.43 -5.39 -1.48
C THR A 123 -9.65 -6.09 -2.05
N ALA A 124 -10.79 -5.43 -2.00
CA ALA A 124 -12.07 -5.92 -2.51
C ALA A 124 -12.76 -4.81 -3.31
N ARG A 125 -13.41 -5.18 -4.40
CA ARG A 125 -14.23 -4.27 -5.21
C ARG A 125 -15.71 -4.56 -4.99
N GLN A 126 -16.52 -3.52 -5.03
CA GLN A 126 -17.95 -3.64 -4.81
C GLN A 126 -18.67 -4.48 -5.88
N ASP A 127 -18.14 -4.48 -7.10
CA ASP A 127 -18.67 -5.18 -8.27
C ASP A 127 -18.13 -6.61 -8.43
N GLU A 128 -17.24 -7.05 -7.54
CA GLU A 128 -16.61 -8.37 -7.59
C GLU A 128 -16.97 -9.22 -6.35
N PRO A 129 -17.34 -10.49 -6.52
CA PRO A 129 -17.73 -11.36 -5.40
C PRO A 129 -16.52 -11.88 -4.59
N THR A 130 -15.31 -11.58 -5.04
CA THR A 130 -14.06 -12.06 -4.47
C THR A 130 -13.18 -10.89 -4.01
N TYR A 131 -12.27 -11.16 -3.10
CA TYR A 131 -11.22 -10.23 -2.71
C TYR A 131 -9.84 -10.75 -3.14
N ILE A 132 -8.90 -9.85 -3.27
CA ILE A 132 -7.51 -10.15 -3.55
C ILE A 132 -6.73 -10.07 -2.25
N SER A 133 -5.94 -11.09 -1.96
CA SER A 133 -5.01 -11.12 -0.83
C SER A 133 -3.61 -11.43 -1.34
N THR A 134 -2.64 -10.64 -0.94
CA THR A 134 -1.23 -10.91 -1.20
C THR A 134 -0.40 -10.67 0.05
N VAL A 135 0.67 -11.42 0.19
CA VAL A 135 1.59 -11.35 1.33
C VAL A 135 2.99 -11.07 0.82
N ILE A 136 3.64 -10.08 1.43
CA ILE A 136 5.04 -9.76 1.21
C ILE A 136 5.77 -10.07 2.51
N ASP A 137 6.76 -10.93 2.44
CA ASP A 137 7.61 -11.34 3.56
C ASP A 137 9.04 -10.88 3.25
N LEU A 138 9.65 -10.07 4.15
CA LEU A 138 10.97 -9.45 3.99
C LEU A 138 12.02 -10.15 4.85
#